data_4e83adc2415717603730a5e3f873c093
#
_entry.id   4e83adc2415717603730a5e3f873c093
#
_cell.length_a   1.000
_cell.length_b   1.000
_cell.length_c   1.000
_cell.angle_alpha   90.00
_cell.angle_beta   90.00
_cell.angle_gamma   90.00
#
_symmetry.space_group_name_H-M   'P 1'
#
loop_
_entity.id
_entity.type
_entity.pdbx_description
1 polymer ?
#
loop_
_entity_poly.entity_id
_entity_poly.type
_entity_poly.pdbx_seq_one_letter_code
_entity_poly.pdbx_strand_id
1 'polypeptide(L)'
;MKPTVSICNCRRSILMAGSAAAALLALCPLTGCQNRPLVAEKMTEGVVWQIDNDTIDAHGSWERIGARKLLVQWTAVDDVSFVEGGPWPQARRLPDWQAIAREPWAQEVILGLAGRSNEKAARADVHRLIAASQQLARLPTPLNVAGYYFPVEIDSSWKDAAQLAPLLTRLPRPLWVSLYDSANVGARTLADWLGAWLPEDIGIFFQDGVGVHARNASVARQHANVLVQRFGKARVRMIAEAFRPKDGGGFRSATAEELRVQLEAYRDFSVYLFDGPHYVSEALINELTLNA
;
A
#
# COMPACT_ATOMS: atom_id res chain seq x y z
N MET A 1 -31.10 9.10 42.64
CA MET A 1 -30.59 7.90 43.30
C MET A 1 -29.21 7.56 42.67
N LYS A 2 -28.16 7.77 43.42
CA LYS A 2 -26.78 7.40 43.05
C LYS A 2 -26.44 6.07 43.70
N PRO A 3 -25.75 5.13 43.08
CA PRO A 3 -25.14 4.00 43.78
C PRO A 3 -23.68 4.31 44.13
N THR A 4 -23.38 3.96 45.34
CA THR A 4 -22.19 4.14 46.15
C THR A 4 -21.08 3.16 45.74
N VAL A 5 -19.87 3.65 45.71
CA VAL A 5 -18.62 2.88 45.53
C VAL A 5 -18.27 2.20 46.86
N SER A 6 -17.99 0.89 46.83
CA SER A 6 -17.50 0.12 47.97
C SER A 6 -15.98 -0.08 47.84
N ILE A 7 -15.26 0.44 48.84
CA ILE A 7 -13.83 0.28 49.00
C ILE A 7 -13.58 -0.91 49.94
N CYS A 8 -12.85 -1.91 49.47
CA CYS A 8 -12.45 -3.05 50.31
C CYS A 8 -11.09 -2.76 50.95
N ASN A 9 -11.11 -2.51 52.24
CA ASN A 9 -9.95 -2.45 53.14
C ASN A 9 -9.56 -3.86 53.58
N CYS A 10 -8.33 -4.27 53.38
CA CYS A 10 -7.79 -5.47 54.05
C CYS A 10 -6.67 -5.05 55.01
N ARG A 11 -6.95 -5.28 56.29
CA ARG A 11 -6.08 -4.97 57.45
C ARG A 11 -5.03 -6.05 57.70
N ARG A 12 -3.89 -5.56 58.10
CA ARG A 12 -2.71 -6.10 58.77
C ARG A 12 -2.96 -7.30 59.72
N SER A 13 -2.00 -8.22 59.74
CA SER A 13 -1.58 -8.91 60.95
C SER A 13 -0.06 -8.95 61.02
N ILE A 14 0.45 -8.42 62.15
CA ILE A 14 1.85 -8.39 62.56
C ILE A 14 2.11 -9.63 63.41
N LEU A 15 3.18 -10.35 63.12
CA LEU A 15 3.81 -11.26 64.10
C LEU A 15 5.33 -11.03 64.08
N MET A 16 5.82 -10.60 65.25
CA MET A 16 7.23 -10.43 65.57
C MET A 16 7.85 -11.78 65.94
N ALA A 17 9.07 -12.06 65.49
CA ALA A 17 10.11 -12.69 66.31
C ALA A 17 11.46 -12.76 65.57
N GLY A 18 12.49 -12.20 66.23
CA GLY A 18 13.80 -12.85 66.44
C GLY A 18 14.92 -12.60 65.40
N SER A 19 15.72 -11.60 65.68
CA SER A 19 17.18 -11.45 65.51
C SER A 19 18.01 -12.50 64.80
N ALA A 20 18.72 -12.10 63.69
CA ALA A 20 20.13 -12.44 63.43
C ALA A 20 20.69 -11.49 62.35
N ALA A 21 21.72 -10.72 62.70
CA ALA A 21 22.42 -9.83 61.81
C ALA A 21 23.30 -10.62 60.82
N ALA A 22 23.04 -10.48 59.54
CA ALA A 22 24.01 -10.78 58.50
C ALA A 22 23.95 -9.66 57.48
N ALA A 23 25.02 -8.84 57.43
CA ALA A 23 25.21 -7.79 56.47
C ALA A 23 25.44 -8.42 55.05
N LEU A 24 24.42 -8.44 54.25
CA LEU A 24 24.50 -8.72 52.82
C LEU A 24 24.52 -7.37 52.07
N LEU A 25 25.67 -7.04 51.55
CA LEU A 25 25.82 -5.98 50.56
C LEU A 25 24.93 -6.32 49.33
N ALA A 26 23.78 -5.70 49.26
CA ALA A 26 22.92 -5.76 48.06
C ALA A 26 23.57 -4.93 46.95
N LEU A 27 24.26 -5.63 46.05
CA LEU A 27 24.57 -5.09 44.73
C LEU A 27 23.23 -4.87 44.01
N CYS A 28 22.74 -3.63 43.98
CA CYS A 28 21.68 -3.22 43.05
C CYS A 28 22.22 -3.38 41.66
N PRO A 29 21.63 -4.22 40.79
CA PRO A 29 21.93 -4.15 39.40
C PRO A 29 21.40 -2.78 38.90
N LEU A 30 22.31 -1.92 38.45
CA LEU A 30 21.97 -0.78 37.63
C LEU A 30 21.28 -1.36 36.36
N THR A 31 19.97 -1.46 36.42
CA THR A 31 19.15 -1.67 35.22
C THR A 31 19.34 -0.43 34.37
N GLY A 32 20.36 -0.47 33.51
CA GLY A 32 20.53 0.49 32.46
C GLY A 32 19.22 0.51 31.67
N CYS A 33 18.62 1.68 31.59
CA CYS A 33 17.58 1.94 30.58
C CYS A 33 18.19 1.58 29.25
N GLN A 34 17.93 0.36 28.78
CA GLN A 34 18.15 0.06 27.38
C GLN A 34 17.19 0.97 26.61
N ASN A 35 17.74 2.02 26.03
CA ASN A 35 17.08 2.72 24.95
C ASN A 35 16.85 1.68 23.84
N ARG A 36 15.73 0.96 23.92
CA ARG A 36 15.21 0.27 22.75
C ARG A 36 15.05 1.37 21.71
N PRO A 37 15.72 1.26 20.54
CA PRO A 37 15.40 2.17 19.46
C PRO A 37 13.90 2.06 19.27
N LEU A 38 13.18 3.16 19.36
CA LEU A 38 11.78 3.26 18.96
C LEU A 38 11.74 2.76 17.52
N VAL A 39 11.27 1.54 17.33
CA VAL A 39 11.01 1.03 15.99
C VAL A 39 9.92 1.94 15.48
N ALA A 40 10.26 2.80 14.53
CA ALA A 40 9.29 3.69 13.91
C ALA A 40 8.08 2.85 13.51
N GLU A 41 6.90 3.26 13.97
CA GLU A 41 5.68 2.51 13.71
C GLU A 41 5.51 2.39 12.20
N LYS A 42 5.37 1.16 11.70
CA LYS A 42 5.26 0.88 10.27
C LYS A 42 3.96 1.49 9.74
N MET A 43 4.06 2.64 9.09
CA MET A 43 2.90 3.36 8.54
C MET A 43 2.43 2.77 7.21
N THR A 44 3.36 2.23 6.42
CA THR A 44 3.07 1.67 5.10
C THR A 44 3.90 0.42 4.84
N GLU A 45 3.41 -0.46 4.00
CA GLU A 45 4.16 -1.64 3.53
C GLU A 45 4.98 -1.33 2.29
N GLY A 46 4.50 -0.42 1.45
CA GLY A 46 5.16 -0.07 0.22
C GLY A 46 4.73 1.28 -0.34
N VAL A 47 5.31 1.60 -1.47
CA VAL A 47 4.95 2.75 -2.30
C VAL A 47 4.56 2.28 -3.70
N VAL A 48 3.69 3.04 -4.34
CA VAL A 48 3.39 2.90 -5.77
C VAL A 48 4.27 3.88 -6.53
N TRP A 49 4.77 3.48 -7.67
CA TRP A 49 5.46 4.34 -8.61
C TRP A 49 4.77 4.30 -9.96
N GLN A 50 4.12 5.39 -10.30
CA GLN A 50 3.54 5.63 -11.62
C GLN A 50 4.63 6.24 -12.52
N ILE A 51 5.31 5.41 -13.30
CA ILE A 51 6.41 5.86 -14.15
C ILE A 51 5.89 6.81 -15.22
N ASP A 52 6.55 7.96 -15.32
CA ASP A 52 6.45 8.89 -16.43
C ASP A 52 7.82 9.53 -16.71
N ASN A 53 7.88 10.53 -17.59
CA ASN A 53 9.13 11.19 -17.92
C ASN A 53 9.66 12.10 -16.82
N ASP A 54 8.81 12.57 -15.92
CA ASP A 54 9.17 13.48 -14.82
C ASP A 54 9.69 12.72 -13.62
N THR A 55 9.24 11.48 -13.41
CA THR A 55 9.62 10.62 -12.28
C THR A 55 10.44 9.40 -12.70
N ILE A 56 11.14 9.48 -13.83
CA ILE A 56 11.93 8.36 -14.38
C ILE A 56 13.03 7.86 -13.41
N ASP A 57 13.55 8.74 -12.58
CA ASP A 57 14.56 8.44 -11.56
C ASP A 57 13.89 8.44 -10.17
N ALA A 58 13.07 7.43 -9.88
CA ALA A 58 12.41 7.31 -8.60
C ALA A 58 13.41 7.26 -7.44
N HIS A 59 13.28 8.16 -6.48
CA HIS A 59 14.13 8.26 -5.30
C HIS A 59 13.34 8.83 -4.11
N GLY A 60 13.71 8.43 -2.91
CA GLY A 60 13.09 8.88 -1.67
C GLY A 60 13.48 7.96 -0.50
N SER A 61 13.31 8.44 0.72
CA SER A 61 13.60 7.68 1.96
C SER A 61 12.32 7.03 2.52
N TRP A 62 11.53 6.41 1.66
CA TRP A 62 10.23 5.83 2.05
C TRP A 62 10.36 4.66 3.03
N GLU A 63 11.54 4.03 3.15
CA GLU A 63 11.82 3.04 4.19
C GLU A 63 11.69 3.59 5.61
N ARG A 64 11.83 4.92 5.79
CA ARG A 64 11.69 5.58 7.10
C ARG A 64 10.26 5.57 7.63
N ILE A 65 9.28 5.47 6.74
CA ILE A 65 7.86 5.30 7.09
C ILE A 65 7.40 3.84 6.97
N GLY A 66 8.35 2.93 6.82
CA GLY A 66 8.12 1.48 6.84
C GLY A 66 8.06 0.79 5.48
N ALA A 67 8.13 1.51 4.36
CA ALA A 67 8.08 0.90 3.04
C ALA A 67 9.28 -0.05 2.82
N ARG A 68 8.99 -1.24 2.32
CA ARG A 68 9.96 -2.25 1.90
C ARG A 68 9.61 -2.84 0.54
N LYS A 69 8.44 -2.50 0.03
CA LYS A 69 7.89 -3.03 -1.22
C LYS A 69 7.58 -1.91 -2.20
N LEU A 70 7.85 -2.18 -3.45
CA LEU A 70 7.51 -1.27 -4.54
C LEU A 70 6.41 -1.91 -5.39
N LEU A 71 5.34 -1.17 -5.66
CA LEU A 71 4.43 -1.44 -6.75
C LEU A 71 4.77 -0.50 -7.91
N VAL A 72 5.39 -1.03 -8.95
CA VAL A 72 5.52 -0.31 -10.22
C VAL A 72 4.16 -0.36 -10.91
N GLN A 73 3.56 0.78 -11.23
CA GLN A 73 2.20 0.78 -11.80
C GLN A 73 2.18 0.18 -13.20
N TRP A 74 3.20 0.47 -14.04
CA TRP A 74 3.38 -0.10 -15.36
C TRP A 74 4.85 -0.03 -15.79
N THR A 75 5.26 -0.97 -16.63
CA THR A 75 6.56 -0.93 -17.32
C THR A 75 6.41 -0.57 -18.79
N ALA A 76 5.17 -0.51 -19.28
CA ALA A 76 4.83 0.04 -20.58
C ALA A 76 3.44 0.69 -20.52
N VAL A 77 3.29 1.92 -21.01
CA VAL A 77 2.06 2.69 -20.98
C VAL A 77 1.93 3.56 -22.22
N ASP A 78 0.72 3.71 -22.72
CA ASP A 78 0.39 4.57 -23.89
C ASP A 78 1.31 4.35 -25.09
N ASP A 79 1.55 3.08 -25.42
CA ASP A 79 2.41 2.63 -26.51
C ASP A 79 3.91 2.97 -26.36
N VAL A 80 4.37 3.24 -25.15
CA VAL A 80 5.79 3.47 -24.82
C VAL A 80 6.26 2.46 -23.77
N SER A 81 7.44 1.86 -23.98
CA SER A 81 8.08 0.93 -23.06
C SER A 81 9.16 1.62 -22.23
N PHE A 82 9.13 1.44 -20.90
CA PHE A 82 10.14 1.91 -19.95
C PHE A 82 11.17 0.81 -19.59
N VAL A 83 11.21 -0.25 -20.38
CA VAL A 83 12.15 -1.37 -20.28
C VAL A 83 12.75 -1.68 -21.65
N GLU A 84 13.98 -2.18 -21.68
CA GLU A 84 14.59 -2.64 -22.91
C GLU A 84 13.87 -3.87 -23.47
N GLY A 85 13.75 -3.93 -24.79
CA GLY A 85 13.09 -5.07 -25.46
C GLY A 85 11.59 -5.18 -25.22
N GLY A 86 10.98 -4.13 -24.70
CA GLY A 86 9.52 -4.08 -24.47
C GLY A 86 8.71 -4.15 -25.77
N PRO A 87 7.38 -4.35 -25.65
CA PRO A 87 6.49 -4.57 -26.80
C PRO A 87 6.27 -3.32 -27.68
N TRP A 88 6.61 -2.15 -27.17
CA TRP A 88 6.39 -0.86 -27.85
C TRP A 88 7.69 -0.06 -27.95
N PRO A 89 7.74 1.03 -28.71
CA PRO A 89 8.90 1.91 -28.77
C PRO A 89 9.38 2.31 -27.38
N GLN A 90 10.68 2.31 -27.21
CA GLN A 90 11.32 2.63 -25.94
C GLN A 90 11.19 4.11 -25.60
N ALA A 91 10.98 4.43 -24.33
CA ALA A 91 11.02 5.78 -23.80
C ALA A 91 12.38 6.44 -24.07
N ARG A 92 12.43 7.76 -24.16
CA ARG A 92 13.67 8.53 -24.42
C ARG A 92 14.74 8.30 -23.35
N ARG A 93 14.31 8.08 -22.12
CA ARG A 93 15.13 7.66 -20.97
C ARG A 93 14.49 6.44 -20.36
N LEU A 94 15.29 5.54 -19.86
CA LEU A 94 14.84 4.42 -19.06
C LEU A 94 15.18 4.66 -17.59
N PRO A 95 14.39 4.12 -16.66
CA PRO A 95 14.79 4.05 -15.26
C PRO A 95 16.11 3.28 -15.08
N ASP A 96 16.90 3.69 -14.12
CA ASP A 96 18.03 2.86 -13.65
C ASP A 96 17.49 1.73 -12.75
N TRP A 97 17.00 0.66 -13.40
CA TRP A 97 16.47 -0.51 -12.70
C TRP A 97 17.49 -1.17 -11.77
N GLN A 98 18.79 -1.04 -12.06
CA GLN A 98 19.87 -1.54 -11.21
C GLN A 98 20.01 -0.72 -9.93
N ALA A 99 19.84 0.60 -10.00
CA ALA A 99 19.83 1.47 -8.85
C ALA A 99 18.59 1.18 -7.98
N ILE A 100 17.40 1.12 -8.60
CA ILE A 100 16.15 0.82 -7.90
C ILE A 100 16.18 -0.53 -7.19
N ALA A 101 16.81 -1.56 -7.79
CA ALA A 101 16.96 -2.87 -7.17
C ALA A 101 17.78 -2.86 -5.86
N ARG A 102 18.55 -1.80 -5.60
CA ARG A 102 19.36 -1.63 -4.38
C ARG A 102 18.67 -0.78 -3.31
N GLU A 103 17.55 -0.16 -3.65
CA GLU A 103 16.84 0.74 -2.73
C GLU A 103 16.19 -0.04 -1.57
N PRO A 104 16.31 0.45 -0.32
CA PRO A 104 15.77 -0.24 0.85
C PRO A 104 14.23 -0.31 0.86
N TRP A 105 13.56 0.54 0.09
CA TRP A 105 12.11 0.55 -0.09
C TRP A 105 11.63 -0.34 -1.24
N ALA A 106 12.54 -0.94 -2.04
CA ALA A 106 12.23 -1.80 -3.18
C ALA A 106 12.75 -3.24 -3.01
N GLN A 107 12.79 -3.77 -1.77
CA GLN A 107 13.28 -5.11 -1.48
C GLN A 107 12.44 -6.22 -2.14
N GLU A 108 11.14 -6.00 -2.29
CA GLU A 108 10.22 -6.82 -3.06
C GLU A 108 9.47 -5.93 -4.03
N VAL A 109 9.37 -6.34 -5.28
CA VAL A 109 8.72 -5.55 -6.32
C VAL A 109 7.52 -6.30 -6.89
N ILE A 110 6.37 -5.63 -6.94
CA ILE A 110 5.23 -6.02 -7.76
C ILE A 110 5.36 -5.26 -9.07
N LEU A 111 5.67 -5.98 -10.14
CA LEU A 111 6.02 -5.38 -11.42
C LEU A 111 4.77 -5.13 -12.26
N GLY A 112 4.48 -3.87 -12.52
CA GLY A 112 3.39 -3.45 -13.40
C GLY A 112 3.65 -3.81 -14.86
N LEU A 113 2.63 -4.32 -15.48
CA LEU A 113 2.66 -4.77 -16.87
C LEU A 113 2.23 -3.63 -17.82
N ALA A 114 1.60 -3.97 -18.95
CA ALA A 114 1.16 -2.97 -19.92
C ALA A 114 -0.14 -2.29 -19.50
N GLY A 115 -0.21 -0.98 -19.65
CA GLY A 115 -1.38 -0.17 -19.30
C GLY A 115 -1.66 0.98 -20.26
N ARG A 116 -2.66 1.75 -19.89
CA ARG A 116 -3.01 3.04 -20.48
C ARG A 116 -3.28 4.03 -19.36
N SER A 117 -2.89 5.27 -19.54
CA SER A 117 -3.20 6.36 -18.60
C SER A 117 -4.68 6.74 -18.62
N ASN A 118 -5.35 6.56 -19.76
CA ASN A 118 -6.78 6.75 -19.90
C ASN A 118 -7.53 5.44 -19.66
N GLU A 119 -8.35 5.38 -18.61
CA GLU A 119 -9.09 4.20 -18.20
C GLU A 119 -10.03 3.65 -19.28
N LYS A 120 -10.79 4.52 -19.96
CA LYS A 120 -11.68 4.08 -21.06
C LYS A 120 -10.90 3.45 -22.20
N ALA A 121 -9.75 4.00 -22.54
CA ALA A 121 -8.85 3.43 -23.55
C ALA A 121 -8.25 2.10 -23.07
N ALA A 122 -7.88 1.99 -21.79
CA ALA A 122 -7.38 0.74 -21.21
C ALA A 122 -8.41 -0.39 -21.31
N ARG A 123 -9.66 -0.12 -20.95
CA ARG A 123 -10.77 -1.08 -21.03
C ARG A 123 -11.09 -1.51 -22.46
N ALA A 124 -11.00 -0.59 -23.42
CA ALA A 124 -11.22 -0.90 -24.83
C ALA A 124 -10.08 -1.72 -25.45
N ASP A 125 -8.85 -1.60 -24.92
CA ASP A 125 -7.62 -2.17 -25.49
C ASP A 125 -7.12 -3.40 -24.71
N VAL A 126 -7.93 -3.94 -23.82
CA VAL A 126 -7.53 -4.98 -22.84
C VAL A 126 -6.86 -6.20 -23.48
N HIS A 127 -7.30 -6.65 -24.64
CA HIS A 127 -6.68 -7.79 -25.34
C HIS A 127 -5.25 -7.50 -25.80
N ARG A 128 -5.00 -6.30 -26.31
CA ARG A 128 -3.67 -5.84 -26.71
C ARG A 128 -2.77 -5.65 -25.48
N LEU A 129 -3.32 -5.11 -24.39
CA LEU A 129 -2.61 -4.96 -23.12
C LEU A 129 -2.21 -6.32 -22.53
N ILE A 130 -3.06 -7.33 -22.59
CA ILE A 130 -2.73 -8.70 -22.17
C ILE A 130 -1.58 -9.27 -23.01
N ALA A 131 -1.63 -9.12 -24.34
CA ALA A 131 -0.57 -9.64 -25.23
C ALA A 131 0.78 -8.94 -24.95
N ALA A 132 0.77 -7.63 -24.77
CA ALA A 132 1.95 -6.84 -24.40
C ALA A 132 2.47 -7.23 -22.99
N SER A 133 1.58 -7.44 -22.04
CA SER A 133 1.89 -7.88 -20.68
C SER A 133 2.57 -9.24 -20.64
N GLN A 134 2.18 -10.18 -21.49
CA GLN A 134 2.84 -11.48 -21.61
C GLN A 134 4.28 -11.36 -22.13
N GLN A 135 4.56 -10.38 -22.98
CA GLN A 135 5.92 -10.11 -23.46
C GLN A 135 6.76 -9.48 -22.35
N LEU A 136 6.24 -8.43 -21.68
CA LEU A 136 6.92 -7.75 -20.57
C LEU A 136 7.32 -8.71 -19.45
N ALA A 137 6.43 -9.61 -19.07
CA ALA A 137 6.67 -10.54 -17.97
C ALA A 137 7.80 -11.58 -18.25
N ARG A 138 8.25 -11.68 -19.48
CA ARG A 138 9.36 -12.58 -19.90
C ARG A 138 10.71 -11.86 -19.98
N LEU A 139 10.70 -10.54 -19.90
CA LEU A 139 11.94 -9.78 -20.00
C LEU A 139 12.79 -9.95 -18.73
N PRO A 140 14.11 -10.02 -18.87
CA PRO A 140 14.99 -10.05 -17.72
C PRO A 140 14.91 -8.72 -16.95
N THR A 141 15.01 -8.79 -15.63
CA THR A 141 15.02 -7.62 -14.77
C THR A 141 15.97 -7.83 -13.58
N PRO A 142 16.67 -6.79 -13.10
CA PRO A 142 17.46 -6.87 -11.88
C PRO A 142 16.62 -6.85 -10.60
N LEU A 143 15.32 -6.57 -10.70
CA LEU A 143 14.41 -6.41 -9.57
C LEU A 143 14.07 -7.77 -8.93
N ASN A 144 13.90 -7.80 -7.61
CA ASN A 144 13.34 -8.95 -6.89
C ASN A 144 11.81 -8.98 -7.06
N VAL A 145 11.35 -9.55 -8.19
CA VAL A 145 9.93 -9.57 -8.55
C VAL A 145 9.17 -10.60 -7.71
N ALA A 146 8.35 -10.12 -6.78
CA ALA A 146 7.47 -10.92 -5.93
C ALA A 146 6.08 -11.17 -6.55
N GLY A 147 5.77 -10.52 -7.65
CA GLY A 147 4.51 -10.68 -8.38
C GLY A 147 4.34 -9.62 -9.45
N TYR A 148 3.19 -9.69 -10.13
CA TYR A 148 2.88 -8.82 -11.24
C TYR A 148 1.59 -8.03 -10.98
N TYR A 149 1.46 -6.88 -11.63
CA TYR A 149 0.29 -6.04 -11.54
C TYR A 149 -0.23 -5.71 -12.94
N PHE A 150 -1.52 -5.98 -13.17
CA PHE A 150 -2.18 -5.59 -14.41
C PHE A 150 -2.91 -4.27 -14.19
N PRO A 151 -2.44 -3.17 -14.76
CA PRO A 151 -2.83 -1.81 -14.38
C PRO A 151 -4.11 -1.30 -15.06
N VAL A 152 -5.06 -2.19 -15.36
CA VAL A 152 -6.38 -1.78 -15.85
C VAL A 152 -7.31 -1.66 -14.65
N GLU A 153 -7.85 -0.48 -14.43
CA GLU A 153 -8.72 -0.22 -13.29
C GLU A 153 -10.05 -0.94 -13.43
N ILE A 154 -10.29 -1.84 -12.48
CA ILE A 154 -11.54 -2.59 -12.36
C ILE A 154 -12.50 -1.76 -11.52
N ASP A 155 -13.69 -1.53 -12.06
CA ASP A 155 -14.74 -0.74 -11.44
C ASP A 155 -16.11 -1.30 -11.78
N SER A 156 -17.07 -1.24 -10.86
CA SER A 156 -18.41 -1.79 -11.04
C SER A 156 -19.22 -1.10 -12.16
N SER A 157 -18.80 0.09 -12.58
CA SER A 157 -19.37 0.78 -13.74
C SER A 157 -18.95 0.15 -15.08
N TRP A 158 -17.91 -0.68 -15.09
CA TRP A 158 -17.48 -1.41 -16.28
C TRP A 158 -18.31 -2.68 -16.47
N LYS A 159 -19.34 -2.60 -17.33
CA LYS A 159 -20.32 -3.69 -17.55
C LYS A 159 -19.68 -5.00 -18.00
N ASP A 160 -18.60 -4.90 -18.79
CA ASP A 160 -17.93 -6.04 -19.39
C ASP A 160 -16.71 -6.54 -18.59
N ALA A 161 -16.53 -6.08 -17.34
CA ALA A 161 -15.37 -6.43 -16.54
C ALA A 161 -15.15 -7.94 -16.36
N ALA A 162 -16.22 -8.74 -16.33
CA ALA A 162 -16.12 -10.19 -16.23
C ALA A 162 -15.37 -10.85 -17.41
N GLN A 163 -15.26 -10.16 -18.56
CA GLN A 163 -14.46 -10.64 -19.70
C GLN A 163 -12.97 -10.69 -19.37
N LEU A 164 -12.51 -9.98 -18.32
CA LEU A 164 -11.14 -10.08 -17.85
C LEU A 164 -10.78 -11.46 -17.29
N ALA A 165 -11.72 -12.19 -16.69
CA ALA A 165 -11.42 -13.43 -15.99
C ALA A 165 -10.58 -14.41 -16.85
N PRO A 166 -10.98 -14.81 -18.08
CA PRO A 166 -10.18 -15.69 -18.92
C PRO A 166 -8.90 -15.02 -19.43
N LEU A 167 -8.84 -13.71 -19.52
CA LEU A 167 -7.65 -12.99 -19.97
C LEU A 167 -6.58 -12.95 -18.88
N LEU A 168 -6.97 -12.71 -17.63
CA LEU A 168 -6.07 -12.67 -16.48
C LEU A 168 -5.40 -14.03 -16.24
N THR A 169 -6.04 -15.16 -16.59
CA THR A 169 -5.41 -16.49 -16.46
C THR A 169 -4.18 -16.66 -17.35
N ARG A 170 -4.01 -15.83 -18.37
CA ARG A 170 -2.89 -15.84 -19.30
C ARG A 170 -1.65 -15.12 -18.79
N LEU A 171 -1.77 -14.37 -17.69
CA LEU A 171 -0.69 -13.60 -17.08
C LEU A 171 0.02 -14.43 -15.97
N PRO A 172 1.28 -14.14 -15.66
CA PRO A 172 2.04 -14.87 -14.64
C PRO A 172 1.50 -14.62 -13.22
N ARG A 173 1.90 -15.49 -12.29
CA ARG A 173 1.52 -15.46 -10.89
C ARG A 173 2.72 -15.19 -9.97
N PRO A 174 2.50 -14.61 -8.78
CA PRO A 174 1.25 -13.99 -8.29
C PRO A 174 0.84 -12.78 -9.11
N LEU A 175 -0.47 -12.58 -9.32
CA LEU A 175 -1.01 -11.46 -10.10
C LEU A 175 -1.96 -10.62 -9.25
N TRP A 176 -1.86 -9.31 -9.42
CA TRP A 176 -2.68 -8.30 -8.75
C TRP A 176 -3.39 -7.43 -9.79
N VAL A 177 -4.57 -6.93 -9.41
CA VAL A 177 -5.36 -5.99 -10.20
C VAL A 177 -5.78 -4.80 -9.35
N SER A 178 -6.07 -3.67 -10.00
CA SER A 178 -6.63 -2.49 -9.37
C SER A 178 -8.13 -2.59 -9.24
N LEU A 179 -8.68 -2.17 -8.10
CA LEU A 179 -10.12 -2.06 -7.84
C LEU A 179 -10.46 -0.67 -7.35
N TYR A 180 -11.41 -0.02 -8.01
CA TYR A 180 -11.97 1.25 -7.58
C TYR A 180 -13.50 1.17 -7.50
N ASP A 181 -14.12 2.06 -6.74
CA ASP A 181 -15.59 2.21 -6.63
C ASP A 181 -15.95 3.66 -6.98
N SER A 182 -15.85 4.01 -8.27
CA SER A 182 -16.15 5.37 -8.74
C SER A 182 -17.62 5.75 -8.59
N ALA A 183 -18.50 4.76 -8.72
CA ALA A 183 -19.94 4.94 -8.62
C ALA A 183 -20.46 4.94 -7.16
N ASN A 184 -19.57 4.70 -6.17
CA ASN A 184 -19.91 4.56 -4.75
C ASN A 184 -21.09 3.58 -4.52
N VAL A 185 -21.02 2.40 -5.16
CA VAL A 185 -22.05 1.35 -5.01
C VAL A 185 -22.04 0.72 -3.62
N GLY A 186 -20.98 0.96 -2.86
CA GLY A 186 -20.80 0.49 -1.50
C GLY A 186 -20.10 -0.86 -1.39
N ALA A 187 -19.47 -1.08 -0.23
CA ALA A 187 -18.53 -2.15 -0.01
C ALA A 187 -19.05 -3.57 -0.32
N ARG A 188 -20.28 -3.89 0.11
CA ARG A 188 -20.87 -5.21 -0.12
C ARG A 188 -21.19 -5.45 -1.58
N THR A 189 -21.87 -4.49 -2.22
CA THR A 189 -22.21 -4.57 -3.64
C THR A 189 -20.97 -4.75 -4.50
N LEU A 190 -19.90 -3.97 -4.20
CA LEU A 190 -18.63 -4.07 -4.89
C LEU A 190 -17.98 -5.44 -4.70
N ALA A 191 -17.95 -5.96 -3.46
CA ALA A 191 -17.35 -7.25 -3.14
C ALA A 191 -18.13 -8.42 -3.78
N ASP A 192 -19.45 -8.39 -3.75
CA ASP A 192 -20.29 -9.42 -4.36
C ASP A 192 -20.17 -9.41 -5.89
N TRP A 193 -20.18 -8.22 -6.50
CA TRP A 193 -19.97 -8.05 -7.93
C TRP A 193 -18.59 -8.58 -8.38
N LEU A 194 -17.52 -8.21 -7.68
CA LEU A 194 -16.18 -8.67 -7.99
C LEU A 194 -16.03 -10.18 -7.78
N GLY A 195 -16.58 -10.70 -6.69
CA GLY A 195 -16.53 -12.10 -6.31
C GLY A 195 -17.31 -13.04 -7.23
N ALA A 196 -18.17 -12.50 -8.09
CA ALA A 196 -18.92 -13.28 -9.06
C ALA A 196 -18.05 -13.73 -10.25
N TRP A 197 -16.92 -13.07 -10.51
CA TRP A 197 -16.15 -13.34 -11.72
C TRP A 197 -14.61 -13.31 -11.54
N LEU A 198 -14.07 -12.61 -10.52
CA LEU A 198 -12.61 -12.53 -10.35
C LEU A 198 -12.03 -13.90 -9.94
N PRO A 199 -11.02 -14.44 -10.66
CA PRO A 199 -10.38 -15.71 -10.28
C PRO A 199 -9.81 -15.68 -8.85
N GLU A 200 -9.89 -16.82 -8.15
CA GLU A 200 -9.54 -16.91 -6.72
C GLU A 200 -8.06 -16.70 -6.43
N ASP A 201 -7.19 -16.87 -7.41
CA ASP A 201 -5.74 -16.71 -7.33
C ASP A 201 -5.25 -15.30 -7.67
N ILE A 202 -6.17 -14.35 -7.93
CA ILE A 202 -5.86 -12.94 -8.24
C ILE A 202 -5.98 -12.08 -6.98
N GLY A 203 -4.93 -11.30 -6.70
CA GLY A 203 -4.93 -10.30 -5.63
C GLY A 203 -5.57 -8.97 -6.06
N ILE A 204 -5.94 -8.17 -5.08
CA ILE A 204 -6.67 -6.91 -5.26
C ILE A 204 -5.89 -5.78 -4.59
N PHE A 205 -5.60 -4.71 -5.33
CA PHE A 205 -5.25 -3.41 -4.80
C PHE A 205 -6.48 -2.51 -4.83
N PHE A 206 -7.08 -2.29 -3.67
CA PHE A 206 -8.23 -1.39 -3.54
C PHE A 206 -7.73 0.05 -3.39
N GLN A 207 -8.14 0.93 -4.31
CA GLN A 207 -7.87 2.36 -4.26
C GLN A 207 -8.87 3.05 -3.33
N ASP A 208 -8.36 3.80 -2.35
CA ASP A 208 -9.19 4.35 -1.28
C ASP A 208 -10.07 5.53 -1.72
N GLY A 209 -9.72 6.26 -2.77
CA GLY A 209 -10.48 7.40 -3.30
C GLY A 209 -10.52 8.61 -2.36
N VAL A 210 -9.61 8.68 -1.38
CA VAL A 210 -9.52 9.80 -0.43
C VAL A 210 -8.87 11.00 -1.08
N GLY A 211 -7.88 10.78 -1.92
CA GLY A 211 -7.15 11.84 -2.62
C GLY A 211 -8.01 12.64 -3.57
N VAL A 212 -8.99 12.03 -4.19
CA VAL A 212 -9.97 12.70 -5.08
C VAL A 212 -11.24 13.13 -4.35
N HIS A 213 -11.30 13.01 -3.02
CA HIS A 213 -12.46 13.30 -2.19
C HIS A 213 -13.73 12.49 -2.54
N ALA A 214 -13.57 11.31 -3.17
CA ALA A 214 -14.70 10.41 -3.46
C ALA A 214 -15.30 9.82 -2.17
N ARG A 215 -14.47 9.61 -1.16
CA ARG A 215 -14.87 9.14 0.18
C ARG A 215 -13.84 9.54 1.23
N ASN A 216 -14.21 9.46 2.50
CA ASN A 216 -13.25 9.63 3.60
C ASN A 216 -12.59 8.30 3.98
N ALA A 217 -11.51 8.37 4.77
CA ALA A 217 -10.72 7.21 5.18
C ALA A 217 -11.53 6.15 5.96
N SER A 218 -12.53 6.55 6.76
CA SER A 218 -13.37 5.60 7.50
C SER A 218 -14.26 4.77 6.58
N VAL A 219 -14.79 5.37 5.53
CA VAL A 219 -15.57 4.66 4.49
C VAL A 219 -14.67 3.75 3.66
N ALA A 220 -13.47 4.21 3.28
CA ALA A 220 -12.49 3.35 2.60
C ALA A 220 -12.08 2.14 3.45
N ARG A 221 -11.88 2.34 4.78
CA ARG A 221 -11.66 1.25 5.73
C ARG A 221 -12.81 0.23 5.74
N GLN A 222 -14.06 0.69 5.70
CA GLN A 222 -15.22 -0.22 5.63
C GLN A 222 -15.20 -1.05 4.36
N HIS A 223 -14.85 -0.47 3.21
CA HIS A 223 -14.65 -1.22 1.96
C HIS A 223 -13.57 -2.28 2.12
N ALA A 224 -12.39 -1.91 2.63
CA ALA A 224 -11.29 -2.85 2.85
C ALA A 224 -11.67 -4.00 3.79
N ASN A 225 -12.40 -3.73 4.88
CA ASN A 225 -12.89 -4.76 5.79
C ASN A 225 -13.79 -5.78 5.07
N VAL A 226 -14.75 -5.32 4.28
CA VAL A 226 -15.66 -6.19 3.52
C VAL A 226 -14.90 -6.99 2.47
N LEU A 227 -13.97 -6.36 1.75
CA LEU A 227 -13.12 -7.04 0.78
C LEU A 227 -12.26 -8.13 1.45
N VAL A 228 -11.64 -7.82 2.60
CA VAL A 228 -10.84 -8.80 3.37
C VAL A 228 -11.72 -9.96 3.87
N GLN A 229 -12.93 -9.70 4.34
CA GLN A 229 -13.86 -10.73 4.74
C GLN A 229 -14.27 -11.64 3.58
N ARG A 230 -14.44 -11.08 2.39
CA ARG A 230 -14.89 -11.80 1.19
C ARG A 230 -13.76 -12.57 0.50
N PHE A 231 -12.55 -11.98 0.40
CA PHE A 231 -11.44 -12.50 -0.39
C PHE A 231 -10.25 -13.01 0.43
N GLY A 232 -10.20 -12.70 1.72
CA GLY A 232 -9.09 -13.02 2.62
C GLY A 232 -7.99 -11.93 2.64
N LYS A 233 -7.35 -11.77 3.79
CA LYS A 233 -6.34 -10.71 4.03
C LYS A 233 -5.13 -10.80 3.09
N ALA A 234 -4.73 -11.99 2.70
CA ALA A 234 -3.59 -12.20 1.80
C ALA A 234 -3.83 -11.68 0.38
N ARG A 235 -5.09 -11.59 -0.05
CA ARG A 235 -5.47 -11.15 -1.39
C ARG A 235 -5.81 -9.68 -1.48
N VAL A 236 -5.96 -8.95 -0.37
CA VAL A 236 -6.41 -7.56 -0.37
C VAL A 236 -5.32 -6.65 0.18
N ARG A 237 -4.96 -5.65 -0.61
CA ARG A 237 -4.07 -4.55 -0.24
C ARG A 237 -4.76 -3.23 -0.54
N MET A 238 -4.35 -2.18 0.16
CA MET A 238 -4.89 -0.84 -0.06
C MET A 238 -3.87 0.04 -0.77
N ILE A 239 -4.35 0.83 -1.71
CA ILE A 239 -3.65 2.02 -2.22
C ILE A 239 -4.23 3.22 -1.48
N ALA A 240 -3.39 3.89 -0.70
CA ALA A 240 -3.71 5.13 -0.03
C ALA A 240 -3.21 6.31 -0.89
N GLU A 241 -4.14 7.14 -1.36
CA GLU A 241 -3.83 8.29 -2.21
C GLU A 241 -3.18 9.40 -1.38
N ALA A 242 -1.87 9.65 -1.61
CA ALA A 242 -1.07 10.64 -0.89
C ALA A 242 -1.18 12.06 -1.49
N PHE A 243 -2.26 12.35 -2.18
CA PHE A 243 -2.52 13.65 -2.81
C PHE A 243 -3.90 14.18 -2.45
N ARG A 244 -4.12 15.48 -2.71
CA ARG A 244 -5.42 16.16 -2.54
C ARG A 244 -5.63 17.13 -3.69
N PRO A 245 -6.89 17.43 -4.07
CA PRO A 245 -7.17 18.48 -5.05
C PRO A 245 -6.62 19.83 -4.57
N LYS A 246 -6.21 20.66 -5.51
CA LYS A 246 -5.78 22.04 -5.23
C LYS A 246 -6.69 23.04 -5.93
N ASP A 247 -6.78 24.24 -5.37
CA ASP A 247 -7.49 25.34 -6.01
C ASP A 247 -6.92 25.64 -7.40
N GLY A 248 -7.79 25.83 -8.34
CA GLY A 248 -7.40 26.05 -9.75
C GLY A 248 -7.14 24.78 -10.55
N GLY A 249 -7.34 23.59 -9.97
CA GLY A 249 -7.24 22.28 -10.63
C GLY A 249 -5.92 21.54 -10.40
N GLY A 250 -5.92 20.26 -10.70
CA GLY A 250 -4.80 19.34 -10.44
C GLY A 250 -4.72 18.92 -8.96
N PHE A 251 -3.56 18.38 -8.58
CA PHE A 251 -3.35 17.82 -7.26
C PHE A 251 -2.10 18.41 -6.57
N ARG A 252 -2.10 18.38 -5.24
CA ARG A 252 -0.97 18.65 -4.37
C ARG A 252 -0.68 17.41 -3.52
N SER A 253 0.50 17.31 -2.94
CA SER A 253 0.76 16.35 -1.88
C SER A 253 -0.23 16.54 -0.72
N ALA A 254 -0.67 15.47 -0.10
CA ALA A 254 -1.34 15.52 1.18
C ALA A 254 -0.41 16.10 2.25
N THR A 255 -0.95 16.79 3.24
CA THR A 255 -0.17 17.19 4.42
C THR A 255 0.08 15.98 5.32
N ALA A 256 1.06 16.08 6.22
CA ALA A 256 1.32 15.02 7.19
C ALA A 256 0.10 14.74 8.09
N GLU A 257 -0.67 15.77 8.46
CA GLU A 257 -1.90 15.62 9.24
C GLU A 257 -2.97 14.84 8.46
N GLU A 258 -3.23 15.23 7.21
CA GLU A 258 -4.19 14.54 6.32
C GLU A 258 -3.82 13.07 6.14
N LEU A 259 -2.52 12.80 5.94
CA LEU A 259 -2.04 11.44 5.67
C LEU A 259 -2.01 10.58 6.93
N ARG A 260 -1.67 11.14 8.12
CA ARG A 260 -1.73 10.40 9.39
C ARG A 260 -3.13 9.90 9.69
N VAL A 261 -4.15 10.74 9.57
CA VAL A 261 -5.55 10.33 9.78
C VAL A 261 -5.94 9.19 8.86
N GLN A 262 -5.50 9.23 7.61
CA GLN A 262 -5.76 8.22 6.61
C GLN A 262 -5.03 6.90 6.95
N LEU A 263 -3.73 6.94 7.22
CA LEU A 263 -2.92 5.76 7.54
C LEU A 263 -3.32 5.12 8.87
N GLU A 264 -3.66 5.92 9.88
CA GLU A 264 -4.18 5.42 11.15
C GLU A 264 -5.47 4.60 10.95
N ALA A 265 -6.36 5.07 10.08
CA ALA A 265 -7.53 4.31 9.72
C ALA A 265 -7.19 2.96 9.06
N TYR A 266 -6.02 2.83 8.45
CA TYR A 266 -5.62 1.65 7.67
C TYR A 266 -4.57 0.76 8.35
N ARG A 267 -4.23 0.98 9.62
CA ARG A 267 -3.14 0.28 10.34
C ARG A 267 -3.20 -1.26 10.28
N ASP A 268 -4.40 -1.83 10.11
CA ASP A 268 -4.62 -3.28 10.09
C ASP A 268 -4.43 -3.91 8.70
N PHE A 269 -4.20 -3.09 7.68
CA PHE A 269 -4.12 -3.50 6.29
C PHE A 269 -2.70 -3.38 5.73
N SER A 270 -2.45 -4.08 4.62
CA SER A 270 -1.27 -3.88 3.79
C SER A 270 -1.48 -2.65 2.92
N VAL A 271 -0.78 -1.54 3.24
CA VAL A 271 -0.99 -0.23 2.61
C VAL A 271 0.19 0.12 1.71
N TYR A 272 -0.13 0.68 0.54
CA TYR A 272 0.83 1.24 -0.41
C TYR A 272 0.45 2.69 -0.69
N LEU A 273 1.40 3.61 -0.59
CA LEU A 273 1.16 5.04 -0.84
C LEU A 273 1.23 5.35 -2.34
N PHE A 274 0.17 5.91 -2.88
CA PHE A 274 0.10 6.38 -4.27
C PHE A 274 0.23 7.91 -4.34
N ASP A 275 1.19 8.50 -5.05
CA ASP A 275 2.34 7.73 -5.49
C ASP A 275 3.59 8.33 -4.84
N GLY A 276 4.57 7.48 -4.60
CA GLY A 276 5.79 7.86 -3.90
C GLY A 276 6.51 9.05 -4.52
N PRO A 277 6.99 8.92 -5.77
CA PRO A 277 7.80 9.95 -6.41
C PRO A 277 7.09 11.29 -6.63
N HIS A 278 5.79 11.30 -6.89
CA HIS A 278 5.06 12.54 -7.16
C HIS A 278 4.62 13.28 -5.89
N TYR A 279 4.26 12.54 -4.82
CA TYR A 279 3.54 13.14 -3.70
C TYR A 279 4.17 12.89 -2.33
N VAL A 280 5.09 11.92 -2.18
CA VAL A 280 5.70 11.58 -0.89
C VAL A 280 7.14 12.07 -0.84
N SER A 281 7.30 13.39 -0.67
CA SER A 281 8.58 14.07 -0.60
C SER A 281 9.34 13.81 0.71
N GLU A 282 10.66 14.08 0.74
CA GLU A 282 11.48 14.04 1.95
C GLU A 282 10.93 14.95 3.06
N ALA A 283 10.38 16.12 2.72
CA ALA A 283 9.76 17.02 3.70
C ALA A 283 8.56 16.34 4.38
N LEU A 284 7.68 15.71 3.59
CA LEU A 284 6.52 14.98 4.12
C LEU A 284 6.95 13.79 4.99
N ILE A 285 7.98 13.03 4.56
CA ILE A 285 8.54 11.92 5.35
C ILE A 285 9.06 12.43 6.69
N ASN A 286 9.82 13.52 6.70
CA ASN A 286 10.32 14.13 7.93
C ASN A 286 9.18 14.53 8.87
N GLU A 287 8.15 15.20 8.37
CA GLU A 287 6.98 15.56 9.17
C GLU A 287 6.23 14.33 9.73
N LEU A 288 6.10 13.28 8.95
CA LEU A 288 5.44 12.03 9.37
C LEU A 288 6.22 11.34 10.50
N THR A 289 7.55 11.38 10.47
CA THR A 289 8.43 10.68 11.41
C THR A 289 8.76 11.48 12.66
N LEU A 290 8.64 12.82 12.66
CA LEU A 290 8.94 13.69 13.81
C LEU A 290 7.95 13.53 14.98
N ASN A 291 6.75 13.02 14.75
CA ASN A 291 5.66 12.91 15.72
C ASN A 291 5.13 11.47 15.84
N ALA A 292 5.94 10.47 15.45
CA ALA A 292 5.62 9.04 15.54
C ALA A 292 6.15 8.44 16.86
#